data_626ba23085cdd811824bbd44df4e6399
#
_entry.id   626ba23085cdd811824bbd44df4e6399
#
_cell.length_a   1.000
_cell.length_b   1.000
_cell.length_c   1.000
_cell.angle_alpha   90.00
_cell.angle_beta   90.00
_cell.angle_gamma   90.00
#
_symmetry.space_group_name_H-M   'P 1'
#
loop_
_entity.id
_entity.type
_entity.pdbx_description
1 polymer ?
#
loop_
_entity_poly.entity_id
_entity_poly.type
_entity_poly.pdbx_seq_one_letter_code
_entity_poly.pdbx_strand_id
1 'polypeptide(L)'
;GNISIPEYVKAFVSNTPVQGITPLQVAAYILKYSDIALTWAGKQSLANSHELRITIDDIKTMAWLGKYYAHKIKAATYLAIFRETLQKEWQNKTIDELNASAGYWRHYATIGLSNNHNPLWTNRVGYVDWKENFQWATYEVTSNGGKLNMPSMRPTPGGTILEAENTV
;
A
#
# COMPACT_ATOMS: atom_id res chain seq x y z
N GLY A 1 12.63 -20.15 -7.56
CA GLY A 1 12.55 -18.68 -7.59
C GLY A 1 11.12 -18.20 -7.50
N ASN A 2 10.90 -16.89 -7.51
CA ASN A 2 9.58 -16.29 -7.60
C ASN A 2 9.06 -16.41 -9.03
N ILE A 3 7.76 -16.65 -9.17
CA ILE A 3 7.07 -16.63 -10.46
C ILE A 3 6.32 -15.29 -10.63
N SER A 4 6.16 -14.89 -11.88
CA SER A 4 5.42 -13.66 -12.20
C SER A 4 3.90 -13.84 -12.08
N ILE A 5 3.16 -12.72 -11.97
CA ILE A 5 1.69 -12.75 -11.97
C ILE A 5 1.15 -13.42 -13.25
N PRO A 6 1.63 -13.09 -14.48
CA PRO A 6 1.16 -13.76 -15.69
C PRO A 6 1.35 -15.27 -15.69
N GLU A 7 2.53 -15.76 -15.24
CA GLU A 7 2.81 -17.21 -15.14
C GLU A 7 1.88 -17.88 -14.14
N TYR A 8 1.69 -17.26 -12.97
CA TYR A 8 0.76 -17.76 -11.96
C TYR A 8 -0.68 -17.86 -12.50
N VAL A 9 -1.16 -16.81 -13.14
CA VAL A 9 -2.53 -16.76 -13.69
C VAL A 9 -2.73 -17.79 -14.79
N LYS A 10 -1.75 -17.94 -15.69
CA LYS A 10 -1.77 -18.97 -16.73
C LYS A 10 -1.89 -20.38 -16.12
N ALA A 11 -1.08 -20.69 -15.12
CA ALA A 11 -1.13 -21.98 -14.44
C ALA A 11 -2.46 -22.17 -13.70
N PHE A 12 -2.97 -21.12 -13.03
CA PHE A 12 -4.24 -21.14 -12.33
C PHE A 12 -5.41 -21.45 -13.26
N VAL A 13 -5.52 -20.75 -14.38
CA VAL A 13 -6.61 -20.93 -15.37
C VAL A 13 -6.52 -22.29 -16.06
N SER A 14 -5.31 -22.77 -16.33
CA SER A 14 -5.08 -24.08 -16.95
C SER A 14 -5.12 -25.23 -15.95
N ASN A 15 -5.34 -24.96 -14.67
CA ASN A 15 -5.30 -25.95 -13.58
C ASN A 15 -4.01 -26.80 -13.59
N THR A 16 -2.87 -26.14 -13.85
CA THR A 16 -1.55 -26.79 -13.87
C THR A 16 -0.77 -26.49 -12.59
N PRO A 17 0.05 -27.44 -12.12
CA PRO A 17 0.88 -27.20 -10.93
C PRO A 17 1.83 -26.02 -11.12
N VAL A 18 1.99 -25.21 -10.07
CA VAL A 18 2.90 -24.07 -10.03
C VAL A 18 4.20 -24.50 -9.34
N GLN A 19 5.34 -24.24 -10.00
CA GLN A 19 6.66 -24.43 -9.42
C GLN A 19 7.29 -23.11 -9.05
N GLY A 20 7.57 -22.90 -7.75
CA GLY A 20 8.17 -21.68 -7.23
C GLY A 20 7.24 -20.90 -6.27
N ILE A 21 7.72 -19.74 -5.83
CA ILE A 21 7.01 -18.90 -4.89
C ILE A 21 6.02 -18.04 -5.67
N THR A 22 4.74 -18.19 -5.36
CA THR A 22 3.67 -17.47 -6.05
C THR A 22 3.56 -16.02 -5.58
N PRO A 23 2.96 -15.11 -6.39
CA PRO A 23 2.72 -13.72 -5.97
C PRO A 23 1.92 -13.64 -4.66
N LEU A 24 0.95 -14.53 -4.44
CA LEU A 24 0.15 -14.57 -3.21
C LEU A 24 0.98 -15.00 -2.00
N GLN A 25 1.94 -15.92 -2.17
CA GLN A 25 2.89 -16.29 -1.12
C GLN A 25 3.86 -15.15 -0.81
N VAL A 26 4.36 -14.44 -1.82
CA VAL A 26 5.17 -13.22 -1.61
C VAL A 26 4.39 -12.19 -0.79
N ALA A 27 3.15 -11.91 -1.16
CA ALA A 27 2.30 -10.99 -0.41
C ALA A 27 2.10 -11.46 1.05
N ALA A 28 1.87 -12.76 1.26
CA ALA A 28 1.72 -13.34 2.60
C ALA A 28 3.00 -13.17 3.46
N TYR A 29 4.18 -13.37 2.87
CA TYR A 29 5.45 -13.14 3.57
C TYR A 29 5.63 -11.66 3.95
N ILE A 30 5.34 -10.74 3.03
CA ILE A 30 5.43 -9.30 3.32
C ILE A 30 4.49 -8.94 4.46
N LEU A 31 3.23 -9.39 4.44
CA LEU A 31 2.25 -9.13 5.51
C LEU A 31 2.76 -9.65 6.85
N LYS A 32 3.23 -10.91 6.89
CA LYS A 32 3.76 -11.54 8.10
C LYS A 32 4.90 -10.72 8.73
N TYR A 33 5.89 -10.33 7.93
CA TYR A 33 7.04 -9.59 8.46
C TYR A 33 6.68 -8.14 8.82
N SER A 34 5.75 -7.53 8.11
CA SER A 34 5.21 -6.22 8.47
C SER A 34 4.48 -6.26 9.81
N ASP A 35 3.68 -7.30 10.08
CA ASP A 35 2.99 -7.48 11.36
C ASP A 35 3.97 -7.69 12.52
N ILE A 36 5.02 -8.48 12.30
CA ILE A 36 6.10 -8.67 13.28
C ILE A 36 6.77 -7.34 13.60
N ALA A 37 7.13 -6.56 12.57
CA ALA A 37 7.79 -5.27 12.74
C ALA A 37 6.89 -4.27 13.50
N LEU A 38 5.61 -4.18 13.16
CA LEU A 38 4.64 -3.32 13.86
C LEU A 38 4.44 -3.74 15.31
N THR A 39 4.36 -5.05 15.55
CA THR A 39 4.22 -5.60 16.92
C THR A 39 5.44 -5.27 17.75
N TRP A 40 6.64 -5.42 17.20
CA TRP A 40 7.87 -5.08 17.88
C TRP A 40 7.96 -3.57 18.16
N ALA A 41 7.70 -2.73 17.16
CA ALA A 41 7.72 -1.27 17.27
C ALA A 41 6.71 -0.76 18.31
N GLY A 42 5.55 -1.42 18.45
CA GLY A 42 4.53 -1.06 19.44
C GLY A 42 4.90 -1.39 20.88
N LYS A 43 5.87 -2.27 21.11
CA LYS A 43 6.34 -2.65 22.45
C LYS A 43 7.48 -1.77 22.99
N GLN A 44 8.04 -0.91 22.15
CA GLN A 44 9.18 -0.11 22.56
C GLN A 44 8.75 1.07 23.44
N SER A 45 9.43 1.27 24.55
CA SER A 45 9.29 2.46 25.38
C SER A 45 10.02 3.62 24.71
N LEU A 46 9.28 4.67 24.36
CA LEU A 46 9.81 5.88 23.70
C LEU A 46 10.32 6.93 24.68
N ALA A 47 10.44 6.58 25.97
CA ALA A 47 10.83 7.52 27.00
C ALA A 47 12.19 8.17 26.67
N ASN A 48 12.15 9.47 26.41
CA ASN A 48 13.28 10.42 26.42
C ASN A 48 14.30 10.39 25.28
N SER A 49 14.15 9.56 24.23
CA SER A 49 15.07 9.61 23.08
C SER A 49 14.34 10.02 21.80
N HIS A 50 14.69 11.20 21.28
CA HIS A 50 14.20 11.72 19.98
C HIS A 50 14.60 10.79 18.83
N GLU A 51 15.86 10.35 18.81
CA GLU A 51 16.40 9.47 17.76
C GLU A 51 15.72 8.11 17.76
N LEU A 52 15.48 7.53 18.94
CA LEU A 52 14.78 6.25 19.04
C LEU A 52 13.35 6.38 18.50
N ARG A 53 12.66 7.48 18.79
CA ARG A 53 11.30 7.72 18.30
C ARG A 53 11.28 7.78 16.76
N ILE A 54 12.21 8.53 16.14
CA ILE A 54 12.33 8.59 14.67
C ILE A 54 12.60 7.20 14.11
N THR A 55 13.53 6.45 14.67
CA THR A 55 13.84 5.07 14.23
C THR A 55 12.61 4.15 14.31
N ILE A 56 11.84 4.24 15.39
CA ILE A 56 10.61 3.45 15.53
C ILE A 56 9.55 3.87 14.50
N ASP A 57 9.43 5.16 14.23
CA ASP A 57 8.50 5.66 13.21
C ASP A 57 8.93 5.23 11.81
N ASP A 58 10.22 5.19 11.50
CA ASP A 58 10.75 4.65 10.25
C ASP A 58 10.41 3.17 10.09
N ILE A 59 10.59 2.36 11.15
CA ILE A 59 10.20 0.95 11.15
C ILE A 59 8.70 0.79 10.87
N LYS A 60 7.85 1.56 11.56
CA LYS A 60 6.40 1.54 11.33
C LYS A 60 6.05 1.97 9.90
N THR A 61 6.71 3.02 9.41
CA THR A 61 6.52 3.54 8.05
C THR A 61 6.82 2.46 7.01
N MET A 62 7.97 1.79 7.11
CA MET A 62 8.33 0.70 6.21
C MET A 62 7.39 -0.49 6.31
N ALA A 63 6.92 -0.83 7.50
CA ALA A 63 5.97 -1.92 7.70
C ALA A 63 4.58 -1.60 7.10
N TRP A 64 4.07 -0.38 7.25
CA TRP A 64 2.82 0.04 6.61
C TRP A 64 2.93 0.08 5.09
N LEU A 65 4.06 0.55 4.55
CA LEU A 65 4.35 0.52 3.13
C LEU A 65 4.43 -0.93 2.61
N GLY A 66 5.03 -1.83 3.38
CA GLY A 66 5.05 -3.27 3.07
C GLY A 66 3.62 -3.84 2.94
N LYS A 67 2.75 -3.54 3.90
CA LYS A 67 1.33 -3.95 3.83
C LYS A 67 0.61 -3.39 2.61
N TYR A 68 0.83 -2.11 2.29
CA TYR A 68 0.30 -1.50 1.06
C TYR A 68 0.69 -2.32 -0.18
N TYR A 69 1.97 -2.61 -0.36
CA TYR A 69 2.42 -3.37 -1.52
C TYR A 69 1.94 -4.82 -1.53
N ALA A 70 1.85 -5.47 -0.37
CA ALA A 70 1.32 -6.83 -0.29
C ALA A 70 -0.14 -6.90 -0.80
N HIS A 71 -0.98 -5.96 -0.38
CA HIS A 71 -2.35 -5.88 -0.88
C HIS A 71 -2.42 -5.47 -2.35
N LYS A 72 -1.51 -4.63 -2.84
CA LYS A 72 -1.38 -4.33 -4.27
C LYS A 72 -1.02 -5.56 -5.10
N ILE A 73 -0.10 -6.40 -4.63
CA ILE A 73 0.26 -7.67 -5.30
C ILE A 73 -0.95 -8.59 -5.37
N LYS A 74 -1.70 -8.74 -4.27
CA LYS A 74 -2.93 -9.55 -4.25
C LYS A 74 -3.97 -9.00 -5.21
N ALA A 75 -4.23 -7.69 -5.17
CA ALA A 75 -5.18 -7.03 -6.07
C ALA A 75 -4.81 -7.22 -7.54
N ALA A 76 -3.54 -7.01 -7.90
CA ALA A 76 -3.05 -7.20 -9.27
C ALA A 76 -3.21 -8.65 -9.73
N THR A 77 -2.97 -9.61 -8.82
CA THR A 77 -3.15 -11.04 -9.11
C THR A 77 -4.62 -11.38 -9.35
N TYR A 78 -5.52 -10.92 -8.48
CA TYR A 78 -6.96 -11.18 -8.63
C TYR A 78 -7.55 -10.46 -9.85
N LEU A 79 -7.10 -9.24 -10.16
CA LEU A 79 -7.49 -8.52 -11.37
C LEU A 79 -7.07 -9.27 -12.63
N ALA A 80 -5.87 -9.84 -12.64
CA ALA A 80 -5.40 -10.64 -13.75
C ALA A 80 -6.22 -11.92 -13.94
N ILE A 81 -6.58 -12.61 -12.84
CA ILE A 81 -7.49 -13.76 -12.91
C ILE A 81 -8.88 -13.34 -13.39
N PHE A 82 -9.40 -12.20 -12.92
CA PHE A 82 -10.69 -11.67 -13.39
C PHE A 82 -10.69 -11.42 -14.91
N ARG A 83 -9.62 -10.84 -15.45
CA ARG A 83 -9.52 -10.55 -16.88
C ARG A 83 -9.52 -11.81 -17.75
N GLU A 84 -8.98 -12.92 -17.24
CA GLU A 84 -8.96 -14.20 -17.94
C GLU A 84 -10.28 -14.99 -17.77
N THR A 85 -10.94 -14.88 -16.61
CA THR A 85 -12.09 -15.73 -16.28
C THR A 85 -13.44 -15.03 -16.39
N LEU A 86 -13.46 -13.70 -16.33
CA LEU A 86 -14.63 -12.82 -16.23
C LEU A 86 -15.53 -13.12 -15.03
N GLN A 87 -15.04 -13.91 -14.06
CA GLN A 87 -15.79 -14.27 -12.85
C GLN A 87 -15.81 -13.10 -11.87
N LYS A 88 -17.00 -12.60 -11.55
CA LYS A 88 -17.24 -11.42 -10.69
C LYS A 88 -16.61 -11.53 -9.30
N GLU A 89 -16.46 -12.74 -8.80
CA GLU A 89 -15.80 -13.00 -7.52
C GLU A 89 -14.37 -12.40 -7.47
N TRP A 90 -13.60 -12.58 -8.54
CA TRP A 90 -12.22 -12.07 -8.62
C TRP A 90 -12.17 -10.55 -8.71
N GLN A 91 -13.16 -9.93 -9.37
CA GLN A 91 -13.29 -8.47 -9.36
C GLN A 91 -13.58 -7.96 -7.94
N ASN A 92 -14.48 -8.60 -7.21
CA ASN A 92 -14.79 -8.23 -5.84
C ASN A 92 -13.56 -8.35 -4.92
N LYS A 93 -12.83 -9.48 -5.00
CA LYS A 93 -11.55 -9.65 -4.29
C LYS A 93 -10.54 -8.57 -4.64
N THR A 94 -10.45 -8.17 -5.92
CA THR A 94 -9.59 -7.06 -6.35
C THR A 94 -9.96 -5.77 -5.63
N ILE A 95 -11.23 -5.42 -5.59
CA ILE A 95 -11.74 -4.20 -4.95
C ILE A 95 -11.46 -4.22 -3.44
N ASP A 96 -11.65 -5.35 -2.77
CA ASP A 96 -11.38 -5.51 -1.34
C ASP A 96 -9.89 -5.28 -1.03
N GLU A 97 -9.00 -5.87 -1.83
CA GLU A 97 -7.56 -5.69 -1.65
C GLU A 97 -7.09 -4.27 -1.98
N LEU A 98 -7.70 -3.60 -2.96
CA LEU A 98 -7.40 -2.20 -3.27
C LEU A 98 -7.87 -1.26 -2.14
N ASN A 99 -9.04 -1.50 -1.56
CA ASN A 99 -9.49 -0.77 -0.37
C ASN A 99 -8.54 -0.97 0.81
N ALA A 100 -8.11 -2.21 1.08
CA ALA A 100 -7.14 -2.49 2.12
C ALA A 100 -5.81 -1.77 1.85
N SER A 101 -5.31 -1.80 0.61
CA SER A 101 -4.07 -1.10 0.24
C SER A 101 -4.17 0.41 0.47
N ALA A 102 -5.27 1.05 0.07
CA ALA A 102 -5.50 2.47 0.32
C ALA A 102 -5.49 2.80 1.83
N GLY A 103 -6.08 1.94 2.66
CA GLY A 103 -6.03 2.07 4.12
C GLY A 103 -4.61 2.03 4.67
N TYR A 104 -3.77 1.11 4.18
CA TYR A 104 -2.37 1.01 4.58
C TYR A 104 -1.50 2.17 4.06
N TRP A 105 -1.77 2.65 2.85
CA TRP A 105 -1.16 3.90 2.39
C TRP A 105 -1.46 5.07 3.33
N ARG A 106 -2.70 5.18 3.81
CA ARG A 106 -3.07 6.22 4.77
C ARG A 106 -2.27 6.14 6.07
N HIS A 107 -2.05 4.95 6.62
CA HIS A 107 -1.18 4.77 7.80
C HIS A 107 0.25 5.21 7.53
N TYR A 108 0.81 4.78 6.39
CA TYR A 108 2.12 5.20 5.91
C TYR A 108 2.23 6.73 5.79
N ALA A 109 1.27 7.35 5.08
CA ALA A 109 1.23 8.79 4.85
C ALA A 109 1.09 9.58 6.16
N THR A 110 0.31 9.10 7.13
CA THR A 110 0.13 9.78 8.41
C THR A 110 1.45 9.94 9.15
N ILE A 111 2.29 8.92 9.21
CA ILE A 111 3.61 9.01 9.84
C ILE A 111 4.55 9.87 9.00
N GLY A 112 4.53 9.70 7.67
CA GLY A 112 5.33 10.53 6.76
C GLY A 112 5.04 12.02 6.92
N LEU A 113 3.78 12.41 6.98
CA LEU A 113 3.32 13.79 7.17
C LEU A 113 3.64 14.35 8.56
N SER A 114 3.75 13.51 9.60
CA SER A 114 4.12 13.98 10.95
C SER A 114 5.61 14.25 11.10
N ASN A 115 6.45 13.58 10.31
CA ASN A 115 7.90 13.63 10.45
C ASN A 115 8.60 14.42 9.33
N ASN A 116 7.88 14.76 8.24
CA ASN A 116 8.48 15.40 7.08
C ASN A 116 7.58 16.51 6.53
N HIS A 117 8.19 17.42 5.78
CA HIS A 117 7.44 18.37 4.96
C HIS A 117 6.79 17.66 3.77
N ASN A 118 5.60 18.10 3.39
CA ASN A 118 4.88 17.59 2.23
C ASN A 118 4.60 18.75 1.24
N PRO A 119 4.96 18.63 -0.03
CA PRO A 119 5.66 17.49 -0.63
C PRO A 119 7.14 17.43 -0.27
N LEU A 120 7.73 16.22 -0.28
CA LEU A 120 9.15 15.99 -0.08
C LEU A 120 9.85 15.80 -1.42
N TRP A 121 10.91 16.56 -1.66
CA TRP A 121 11.79 16.34 -2.79
C TRP A 121 12.96 15.43 -2.41
N THR A 122 13.23 14.42 -3.22
CA THR A 122 14.40 13.56 -3.08
C THR A 122 15.14 13.44 -4.42
N ASN A 123 16.46 13.34 -4.37
CA ASN A 123 17.29 13.20 -5.57
C ASN A 123 17.17 11.81 -6.26
N ARG A 124 16.52 10.84 -5.65
CA ARG A 124 16.33 9.49 -6.22
C ARG A 124 14.99 9.29 -6.92
N VAL A 125 13.92 9.80 -6.31
CA VAL A 125 12.55 9.56 -6.80
C VAL A 125 11.83 10.86 -7.18
N GLY A 126 12.51 12.02 -7.07
CA GLY A 126 11.91 13.29 -7.34
C GLY A 126 10.94 13.74 -6.25
N TYR A 127 9.79 14.21 -6.65
CA TYR A 127 8.74 14.69 -5.76
C TYR A 127 7.93 13.54 -5.16
N VAL A 128 7.75 13.55 -3.84
CA VAL A 128 6.86 12.62 -3.13
C VAL A 128 5.81 13.44 -2.40
N ASP A 129 4.56 13.32 -2.84
CA ASP A 129 3.40 13.87 -2.16
C ASP A 129 2.52 12.72 -1.64
N TRP A 130 2.50 12.54 -0.31
CA TRP A 130 1.74 11.45 0.31
C TRP A 130 0.23 11.60 0.13
N LYS A 131 -0.30 12.85 0.07
CA LYS A 131 -1.73 13.12 -0.10
C LYS A 131 -2.16 12.87 -1.54
N GLU A 132 -1.37 13.30 -2.52
CA GLU A 132 -1.63 13.01 -3.93
C GLU A 132 -1.56 11.51 -4.21
N ASN A 133 -0.54 10.84 -3.73
CA ASN A 133 -0.42 9.38 -3.88
C ASN A 133 -1.56 8.62 -3.20
N PHE A 134 -2.15 9.15 -2.12
CA PHE A 134 -3.37 8.59 -1.55
C PHE A 134 -4.56 8.71 -2.50
N GLN A 135 -4.69 9.82 -3.24
CA GLN A 135 -5.74 9.98 -4.25
C GLN A 135 -5.59 8.95 -5.37
N TRP A 136 -4.35 8.67 -5.82
CA TRP A 136 -4.09 7.60 -6.78
C TRP A 136 -4.48 6.22 -6.25
N ALA A 137 -4.13 5.92 -5.00
CA ALA A 137 -4.52 4.65 -4.36
C ALA A 137 -6.06 4.50 -4.27
N THR A 138 -6.79 5.58 -4.02
CA THR A 138 -8.26 5.57 -3.98
C THR A 138 -8.89 5.52 -5.37
N TYR A 139 -8.29 6.17 -6.37
CA TYR A 139 -8.72 6.10 -7.76
C TYR A 139 -8.71 4.66 -8.30
N GLU A 140 -7.72 3.86 -7.93
CA GLU A 140 -7.66 2.45 -8.33
C GLU A 140 -8.87 1.64 -7.87
N VAL A 141 -9.41 1.94 -6.68
CA VAL A 141 -10.64 1.31 -6.17
C VAL A 141 -11.82 1.62 -7.11
N THR A 142 -12.02 2.90 -7.40
CA THR A 142 -13.18 3.36 -8.20
C THR A 142 -13.05 2.98 -9.67
N SER A 143 -11.85 3.01 -10.24
CA SER A 143 -11.60 2.61 -11.63
C SER A 143 -11.84 1.11 -11.89
N ASN A 144 -11.80 0.27 -10.84
CA ASN A 144 -12.15 -1.14 -10.91
C ASN A 144 -13.62 -1.43 -10.51
N GLY A 145 -14.45 -0.39 -10.40
CA GLY A 145 -15.88 -0.50 -10.12
C GLY A 145 -16.23 -0.61 -8.64
N GLY A 146 -15.27 -0.35 -7.76
CA GLY A 146 -15.47 -0.34 -6.31
C GLY A 146 -15.90 1.00 -5.75
N LYS A 147 -16.25 1.01 -4.47
CA LYS A 147 -16.43 2.21 -3.67
C LYS A 147 -15.37 2.26 -2.58
N LEU A 148 -14.80 3.44 -2.38
CA LEU A 148 -13.88 3.66 -1.27
C LEU A 148 -14.65 3.55 0.06
N ASN A 149 -14.11 2.75 0.97
CA ASN A 149 -14.72 2.48 2.28
C ASN A 149 -14.14 3.35 3.42
N MET A 150 -13.36 4.37 3.08
CA MET A 150 -12.72 5.27 4.06
C MET A 150 -12.78 6.72 3.60
N PRO A 151 -12.71 7.71 4.52
CA PRO A 151 -12.64 9.12 4.15
C PRO A 151 -11.34 9.45 3.42
N SER A 152 -11.41 10.39 2.47
CA SER A 152 -10.23 10.93 1.78
C SER A 152 -9.27 11.63 2.77
N MET A 153 -7.99 11.66 2.44
CA MET A 153 -7.04 12.53 3.12
C MET A 153 -7.24 13.94 2.56
N ARG A 154 -7.88 14.81 3.33
CA ARG A 154 -8.05 16.22 2.95
C ARG A 154 -6.77 16.99 3.27
N PRO A 155 -6.42 18.02 2.48
CA PRO A 155 -5.40 19.00 2.86
C PRO A 155 -5.73 19.56 4.25
N THR A 156 -4.72 19.70 5.10
CA THR A 156 -4.89 20.37 6.38
C THR A 156 -5.13 21.85 6.11
N PRO A 157 -6.18 22.49 6.66
CA PRO A 157 -6.32 23.93 6.57
C PRO A 157 -5.07 24.61 7.14
N GLY A 158 -4.45 25.53 6.38
CA GLY A 158 -3.19 26.17 6.76
C GLY A 158 -1.93 25.47 6.27
N GLY A 159 -2.05 24.51 5.34
CA GLY A 159 -0.92 23.95 4.63
C GLY A 159 -0.03 25.01 3.96
N THR A 160 1.20 24.66 3.67
CA THR A 160 2.18 25.54 3.04
C THR A 160 1.68 26.10 1.71
N ILE A 161 2.27 27.20 1.23
CA ILE A 161 1.94 27.83 -0.07
C ILE A 161 1.95 26.81 -1.22
N LEU A 162 2.81 25.79 -1.15
CA LEU A 162 2.88 24.68 -2.10
C LEU A 162 1.63 23.77 -2.07
N GLU A 163 0.93 23.65 -0.94
CA GLU A 163 -0.33 22.92 -0.83
C GLU A 163 -1.51 23.71 -1.44
N ALA A 164 -1.45 25.03 -1.41
CA ALA A 164 -2.46 25.91 -1.98
C ALA A 164 -2.40 25.93 -3.52
N GLU A 165 -1.20 25.83 -4.11
CA GLU A 165 -1.03 25.81 -5.57
C GLU A 165 -1.48 24.48 -6.21
N ASN A 166 -1.52 23.39 -5.45
CA ASN A 166 -1.98 22.07 -5.91
C ASN A 166 -3.48 21.83 -5.71
N THR A 167 -4.23 22.82 -5.21
CA THR A 167 -5.69 22.74 -4.99
C THR A 167 -6.52 23.48 -6.03
N VAL A 168 -5.91 23.89 -7.15
CA VAL A 168 -6.60 24.53 -8.28
C VAL A 168 -6.76 23.55 -9.44
#